data_768f2e26e85f10869d84b0e77d1daf5c
#
_entry.id   768f2e26e85f10869d84b0e77d1daf5c
#
_cell.length_a   1.000
_cell.length_b   1.000
_cell.length_c   1.000
_cell.angle_alpha   90.00
_cell.angle_beta   90.00
_cell.angle_gamma   90.00
#
_symmetry.space_group_name_H-M   'P 1'
#
loop_
_entity.id
_entity.type
_entity.pdbx_description
1 polymer ?
#
loop_
_entity_poly.entity_id
_entity_poly.type
_entity_poly.pdbx_seq_one_letter_code
_entity_poly.pdbx_strand_id
1 'polypeptide(L)'
;MRAQSDLPSIPSPTLADTSHAAGALGTGIEVLFTTSERALQWAWLVLQLARGVVDATPRGDAYLREARACVVDFLDHIPPHVRRGVEEVLVFGNLWQAVGVRLRRRGTFPQSDDEAWRQLSEDVELLQRAAQARLGTAAALEQGLLKDLGRLRALGLSVGSDATDLSTGVESFTRCIGELMAVASAVRRAWEAAAGELAESAAWLRAGDPAFSSWLADHLVASEPAWMRTQATARWLRDVGALAGQP
;
A
#
# COMPACT_ATOMS: atom_id res chain seq x y z
N MET A 1 -28.44 -48.53 -17.43
CA MET A 1 -27.18 -48.11 -16.84
C MET A 1 -26.77 -46.82 -17.52
N ARG A 2 -26.96 -45.68 -16.83
CA ARG A 2 -26.51 -44.33 -17.30
C ARG A 2 -25.10 -44.13 -16.72
N ALA A 3 -24.12 -43.96 -17.60
CA ALA A 3 -22.79 -43.53 -17.21
C ALA A 3 -22.92 -42.16 -16.54
N GLN A 4 -22.63 -42.11 -15.25
CA GLN A 4 -22.33 -40.85 -14.58
C GLN A 4 -21.04 -40.30 -15.19
N SER A 5 -21.16 -39.22 -15.93
CA SER A 5 -20.01 -38.46 -16.41
C SER A 5 -19.30 -37.91 -15.17
N ASP A 6 -18.12 -38.45 -14.88
CA ASP A 6 -17.16 -37.83 -13.96
C ASP A 6 -16.73 -36.49 -14.57
N LEU A 7 -17.49 -35.45 -14.28
CA LEU A 7 -17.00 -34.10 -14.44
C LEU A 7 -15.83 -33.94 -13.46
N PRO A 8 -14.65 -33.56 -13.93
CA PRO A 8 -13.55 -33.25 -13.02
C PRO A 8 -14.08 -32.20 -12.02
N SER A 9 -13.99 -32.54 -10.72
CA SER A 9 -14.26 -31.58 -9.65
C SER A 9 -13.34 -30.40 -9.90
N ILE A 10 -13.91 -29.27 -10.34
CA ILE A 10 -13.22 -28.01 -10.44
C ILE A 10 -12.65 -27.77 -9.04
N PRO A 11 -11.32 -27.67 -8.86
CA PRO A 11 -10.79 -27.29 -7.56
C PRO A 11 -11.47 -25.97 -7.21
N SER A 12 -12.18 -25.94 -6.07
CA SER A 12 -12.72 -24.68 -5.56
C SER A 12 -11.55 -23.71 -5.58
N PRO A 13 -11.62 -22.63 -6.37
CA PRO A 13 -10.52 -21.69 -6.41
C PRO A 13 -10.33 -21.23 -4.98
N THR A 14 -9.18 -21.51 -4.39
CA THR A 14 -8.72 -20.87 -3.18
C THR A 14 -8.36 -19.44 -3.54
N LEU A 15 -9.33 -18.71 -4.10
CA LEU A 15 -9.23 -17.27 -4.22
C LEU A 15 -9.20 -16.79 -2.78
N ALA A 16 -8.01 -16.47 -2.33
CA ALA A 16 -7.83 -15.83 -1.06
C ALA A 16 -8.77 -14.62 -1.07
N ASP A 17 -9.54 -14.51 -0.02
CA ASP A 17 -10.61 -13.54 0.10
C ASP A 17 -10.05 -12.12 -0.11
N THR A 18 -10.45 -11.42 -1.17
CA THR A 18 -10.06 -10.02 -1.41
C THR A 18 -10.38 -9.13 -0.22
N SER A 19 -11.29 -9.55 0.66
CA SER A 19 -11.56 -8.96 1.96
C SER A 19 -10.33 -8.98 2.87
N HIS A 20 -9.50 -10.02 2.79
CA HIS A 20 -8.26 -10.10 3.58
C HIS A 20 -7.25 -9.06 3.10
N ALA A 21 -7.05 -8.95 1.79
CA ALA A 21 -6.19 -7.93 1.20
C ALA A 21 -6.67 -6.51 1.56
N ALA A 22 -7.99 -6.25 1.50
CA ALA A 22 -8.59 -4.99 1.91
C ALA A 22 -8.32 -4.68 3.39
N GLY A 23 -8.51 -5.64 4.29
CA GLY A 23 -8.24 -5.48 5.73
C GLY A 23 -6.76 -5.20 6.02
N ALA A 24 -5.86 -5.94 5.36
CA ALA A 24 -4.41 -5.73 5.47
C ALA A 24 -3.99 -4.35 4.96
N LEU A 25 -4.58 -3.87 3.85
CA LEU A 25 -4.37 -2.52 3.34
C LEU A 25 -4.86 -1.46 4.32
N GLY A 26 -6.06 -1.61 4.88
CA GLY A 26 -6.62 -0.65 5.85
C GLY A 26 -5.73 -0.46 7.07
N THR A 27 -5.31 -1.57 7.68
CA THR A 27 -4.35 -1.54 8.80
C THR A 27 -2.98 -1.02 8.35
N GLY A 28 -2.51 -1.46 7.19
CA GLY A 28 -1.20 -1.08 6.67
C GLY A 28 -1.08 0.42 6.42
N ILE A 29 -2.05 1.07 5.79
CA ILE A 29 -2.01 2.53 5.53
C ILE A 29 -2.13 3.35 6.80
N GLU A 30 -2.91 2.90 7.81
CA GLU A 30 -2.99 3.57 9.10
C GLU A 30 -1.65 3.55 9.84
N VAL A 31 -1.01 2.39 9.90
CA VAL A 31 0.32 2.26 10.53
C VAL A 31 1.39 2.98 9.71
N LEU A 32 1.30 2.95 8.37
CA LEU A 32 2.21 3.68 7.49
C LEU A 32 2.14 5.18 7.75
N PHE A 33 0.93 5.73 7.84
CA PHE A 33 0.70 7.15 8.11
C PHE A 33 1.25 7.54 9.48
N THR A 34 0.87 6.84 10.56
CA THR A 34 1.31 7.15 11.93
C THR A 34 2.81 6.99 12.13
N THR A 35 3.43 6.01 11.47
CA THR A 35 4.89 5.81 11.50
C THR A 35 5.61 6.89 10.70
N SER A 36 5.02 7.34 9.58
CA SER A 36 5.54 8.47 8.80
C SER A 36 5.55 9.77 9.60
N GLU A 37 4.48 10.08 10.34
CA GLU A 37 4.42 11.26 11.22
C GLU A 37 5.51 11.21 12.31
N ARG A 38 5.75 10.04 12.88
CA ARG A 38 6.83 9.84 13.86
C ARG A 38 8.22 10.03 13.23
N ALA A 39 8.43 9.53 12.03
CA ALA A 39 9.66 9.72 11.29
C ALA A 39 9.89 11.21 10.94
N LEU A 40 8.83 11.96 10.61
CA LEU A 40 8.88 13.41 10.39
C LEU A 40 9.36 14.15 11.64
N GLN A 41 8.87 13.80 12.83
CA GLN A 41 9.30 14.41 14.10
C GLN A 41 10.80 14.20 14.33
N TRP A 42 11.31 12.99 14.11
CA TRP A 42 12.73 12.69 14.21
C TRP A 42 13.56 13.40 13.14
N ALA A 43 13.06 13.49 11.90
CA ALA A 43 13.70 14.22 10.82
C ALA A 43 13.93 15.70 11.22
N TRP A 44 12.90 16.37 11.73
CA TRP A 44 13.00 17.75 12.21
C TRP A 44 13.96 17.88 13.39
N LEU A 45 13.93 16.96 14.35
CA LEU A 45 14.88 16.95 15.47
C LEU A 45 16.32 16.84 15.00
N VAL A 46 16.61 15.93 14.06
CA VAL A 46 17.96 15.78 13.48
C VAL A 46 18.42 17.08 12.81
N LEU A 47 17.54 17.76 12.06
CA LEU A 47 17.86 19.05 11.46
C LEU A 47 18.15 20.15 12.50
N GLN A 48 17.41 20.18 13.60
CA GLN A 48 17.62 21.14 14.68
C GLN A 48 18.95 20.87 15.39
N LEU A 49 19.21 19.62 15.74
CA LEU A 49 20.49 19.21 16.39
C LEU A 49 21.69 19.52 15.47
N ALA A 50 21.56 19.23 14.18
CA ALA A 50 22.59 19.53 13.20
C ALA A 50 22.87 21.02 13.02
N ARG A 51 21.91 21.90 13.30
CA ARG A 51 22.11 23.39 13.30
C ARG A 51 22.86 23.87 14.54
N GLY A 52 22.73 23.16 15.66
CA GLY A 52 23.35 23.54 16.94
C GLY A 52 24.83 23.20 17.05
N VAL A 53 25.39 22.42 16.12
CA VAL A 53 26.82 22.07 16.13
C VAL A 53 27.62 23.21 15.51
N VAL A 54 28.38 23.94 16.33
CA VAL A 54 29.11 25.18 15.95
C VAL A 54 30.57 24.91 15.57
N ASP A 55 31.24 23.94 16.22
CA ASP A 55 32.66 23.63 16.03
C ASP A 55 32.87 22.17 15.66
N ALA A 56 32.59 21.80 14.42
CA ALA A 56 32.75 20.45 13.94
C ALA A 56 34.20 20.22 13.42
N THR A 57 34.74 19.05 13.74
CA THR A 57 35.97 18.57 13.07
C THR A 57 35.67 18.33 11.57
N PRO A 58 36.66 18.25 10.66
CA PRO A 58 36.42 17.98 9.25
C PRO A 58 35.61 16.70 8.99
N ARG A 59 35.73 15.67 9.87
CA ARG A 59 34.90 14.44 9.82
C ARG A 59 33.49 14.72 10.29
N GLY A 60 33.34 15.51 11.37
CA GLY A 60 32.02 15.95 11.85
C GLY A 60 31.26 16.77 10.82
N ASP A 61 31.91 17.64 10.06
CA ASP A 61 31.31 18.42 8.97
C ASP A 61 30.80 17.54 7.83
N ALA A 62 31.54 16.48 7.47
CA ALA A 62 31.10 15.54 6.46
C ALA A 62 29.87 14.75 6.93
N TYR A 63 29.87 14.29 8.18
CA TYR A 63 28.73 13.61 8.82
C TYR A 63 27.49 14.50 8.87
N LEU A 64 27.65 15.75 9.33
CA LEU A 64 26.56 16.75 9.39
C LEU A 64 25.92 17.02 8.03
N ARG A 65 26.75 17.19 6.99
CA ARG A 65 26.26 17.40 5.62
C ARG A 65 25.46 16.21 5.11
N GLU A 66 25.97 15.00 5.31
CA GLU A 66 25.30 13.79 4.83
C GLU A 66 24.03 13.50 5.65
N ALA A 67 24.03 13.69 6.98
CA ALA A 67 22.84 13.56 7.80
C ALA A 67 21.74 14.53 7.36
N ARG A 68 22.09 15.80 7.10
CA ARG A 68 21.17 16.81 6.56
C ARG A 68 20.63 16.38 5.19
N ALA A 69 21.50 15.92 4.29
CA ALA A 69 21.11 15.48 2.95
C ALA A 69 20.12 14.31 3.02
N CYS A 70 20.38 13.30 3.85
CA CYS A 70 19.46 12.19 4.05
C CYS A 70 18.08 12.64 4.56
N VAL A 71 18.07 13.56 5.54
CA VAL A 71 16.81 14.07 6.10
C VAL A 71 16.04 14.90 5.08
N VAL A 72 16.71 15.76 4.32
CA VAL A 72 16.06 16.57 3.28
C VAL A 72 15.49 15.67 2.18
N ASP A 73 16.25 14.68 1.70
CA ASP A 73 15.77 13.71 0.73
C ASP A 73 14.52 12.98 1.25
N PHE A 74 14.51 12.56 2.52
CA PHE A 74 13.33 11.94 3.14
C PHE A 74 12.13 12.89 3.14
N LEU A 75 12.30 14.13 3.59
CA LEU A 75 11.22 15.13 3.67
C LEU A 75 10.61 15.45 2.30
N ASP A 76 11.44 15.49 1.26
CA ASP A 76 11.01 15.81 -0.09
C ASP A 76 10.26 14.66 -0.78
N HIS A 77 10.58 13.41 -0.44
CA HIS A 77 10.08 12.26 -1.20
C HIS A 77 9.08 11.39 -0.42
N ILE A 78 9.35 11.06 0.83
CA ILE A 78 8.57 10.02 1.52
C ILE A 78 7.17 10.49 1.94
N PRO A 79 6.97 11.65 2.61
CA PRO A 79 5.64 12.08 3.01
C PRO A 79 4.67 12.27 1.83
N PRO A 80 5.10 12.84 0.67
CA PRO A 80 4.24 12.88 -0.52
C PRO A 80 3.83 11.49 -1.02
N HIS A 81 4.73 10.50 -0.99
CA HIS A 81 4.42 9.13 -1.39
C HIS A 81 3.43 8.45 -0.44
N VAL A 82 3.56 8.68 0.87
CA VAL A 82 2.60 8.16 1.87
C VAL A 82 1.22 8.76 1.64
N ARG A 83 1.11 10.08 1.43
CA ARG A 83 -0.17 10.74 1.11
C ARG A 83 -0.78 10.20 -0.18
N ARG A 84 0.03 10.02 -1.20
CA ARG A 84 -0.41 9.42 -2.46
C ARG A 84 -0.92 8.00 -2.25
N GLY A 85 -0.27 7.18 -1.42
CA GLY A 85 -0.74 5.83 -1.06
C GLY A 85 -2.14 5.85 -0.43
N VAL A 86 -2.42 6.80 0.46
CA VAL A 86 -3.75 7.00 1.05
C VAL A 86 -4.79 7.37 -0.03
N GLU A 87 -4.48 8.31 -0.93
CA GLU A 87 -5.37 8.70 -2.03
C GLU A 87 -5.64 7.52 -3.00
N GLU A 88 -4.64 6.71 -3.27
CA GLU A 88 -4.80 5.55 -4.13
C GLU A 88 -5.73 4.49 -3.55
N VAL A 89 -5.73 4.30 -2.22
CA VAL A 89 -6.71 3.45 -1.54
C VAL A 89 -8.11 4.02 -1.65
N LEU A 90 -8.28 5.35 -1.51
CA LEU A 90 -9.57 6.02 -1.69
C LEU A 90 -10.12 5.82 -3.11
N VAL A 91 -9.29 6.04 -4.11
CA VAL A 91 -9.69 5.89 -5.53
C VAL A 91 -10.04 4.44 -5.84
N PHE A 92 -9.28 3.48 -5.31
CA PHE A 92 -9.57 2.06 -5.52
C PHE A 92 -10.87 1.62 -4.83
N GLY A 93 -11.13 2.08 -3.60
CA GLY A 93 -12.38 1.83 -2.89
C GLY A 93 -13.60 2.39 -3.64
N ASN A 94 -13.50 3.60 -4.21
CA ASN A 94 -14.54 4.17 -5.06
C ASN A 94 -14.81 3.30 -6.30
N LEU A 95 -13.75 2.80 -6.93
CA LEU A 95 -13.87 1.92 -8.09
C LEU A 95 -14.56 0.60 -7.71
N TRP A 96 -14.14 0.00 -6.59
CA TRP A 96 -14.76 -1.22 -6.08
C TRP A 96 -16.26 -1.03 -5.80
N GLN A 97 -16.62 0.07 -5.14
CA GLN A 97 -18.01 0.42 -4.87
C GLN A 97 -18.83 0.58 -6.17
N ALA A 98 -18.26 1.23 -7.18
CA ALA A 98 -18.93 1.39 -8.47
C ALA A 98 -19.20 0.04 -9.15
N VAL A 99 -18.25 -0.89 -9.11
CA VAL A 99 -18.43 -2.27 -9.59
C VAL A 99 -19.50 -2.99 -8.78
N GLY A 100 -19.43 -2.96 -7.45
CA GLY A 100 -20.42 -3.60 -6.56
C GLY A 100 -21.85 -3.08 -6.79
N VAL A 101 -22.02 -1.77 -7.03
CA VAL A 101 -23.34 -1.20 -7.38
C VAL A 101 -23.85 -1.75 -8.70
N ARG A 102 -23.00 -1.88 -9.73
CA ARG A 102 -23.41 -2.45 -11.02
C ARG A 102 -23.82 -3.91 -10.88
N LEU A 103 -23.05 -4.71 -10.14
CA LEU A 103 -23.32 -6.13 -9.91
C LEU A 103 -24.66 -6.32 -9.17
N ARG A 104 -24.90 -5.57 -8.10
CA ARG A 104 -26.18 -5.66 -7.36
C ARG A 104 -27.39 -5.25 -8.18
N ARG A 105 -27.27 -4.26 -9.06
CA ARG A 105 -28.39 -3.83 -9.91
C ARG A 105 -28.81 -4.88 -10.94
N ARG A 106 -27.90 -5.76 -11.34
CA ARG A 106 -28.17 -6.83 -12.30
C ARG A 106 -28.87 -8.03 -11.68
N GLY A 107 -28.70 -8.25 -10.38
CA GLY A 107 -29.25 -9.44 -9.71
C GLY A 107 -28.51 -10.72 -10.14
N THR A 108 -29.25 -11.82 -10.29
CA THR A 108 -28.68 -13.11 -10.72
C THR A 108 -28.17 -13.03 -12.17
N PHE A 109 -26.94 -13.49 -12.40
CA PHE A 109 -26.36 -13.61 -13.74
C PHE A 109 -27.07 -14.75 -14.50
N PRO A 110 -27.85 -14.50 -15.56
CA PRO A 110 -28.38 -15.56 -16.36
C PRO A 110 -27.22 -16.24 -17.13
N GLN A 111 -27.23 -17.55 -17.14
CA GLN A 111 -26.18 -18.39 -17.78
C GLN A 111 -26.05 -18.17 -19.29
N SER A 112 -26.98 -17.44 -19.92
CA SER A 112 -27.04 -17.18 -21.36
C SER A 112 -26.87 -15.71 -21.75
N ASP A 113 -26.45 -14.84 -20.84
CA ASP A 113 -26.31 -13.41 -21.12
C ASP A 113 -24.84 -13.05 -21.39
N ASP A 114 -24.44 -13.14 -22.67
CA ASP A 114 -23.10 -12.77 -23.13
C ASP A 114 -22.72 -11.33 -22.80
N GLU A 115 -23.67 -10.42 -22.73
CA GLU A 115 -23.45 -9.03 -22.38
C GLU A 115 -23.09 -8.88 -20.88
N ALA A 116 -23.81 -9.60 -20.01
CA ALA A 116 -23.51 -9.61 -18.58
C ALA A 116 -22.12 -10.18 -18.30
N TRP A 117 -21.76 -11.24 -19.02
CA TRP A 117 -20.44 -11.84 -18.97
C TRP A 117 -19.33 -10.87 -19.38
N ARG A 118 -19.49 -10.24 -20.54
CA ARG A 118 -18.53 -9.26 -21.05
C ARG A 118 -18.31 -8.13 -20.06
N GLN A 119 -19.38 -7.59 -19.49
CA GLN A 119 -19.30 -6.50 -18.52
C GLN A 119 -18.61 -6.92 -17.21
N LEU A 120 -18.86 -8.13 -16.71
CA LEU A 120 -18.15 -8.64 -15.53
C LEU A 120 -16.66 -8.78 -15.81
N SER A 121 -16.29 -9.27 -16.99
CA SER A 121 -14.89 -9.38 -17.42
C SER A 121 -14.22 -8.00 -17.48
N GLU A 122 -14.88 -7.01 -18.09
CA GLU A 122 -14.39 -5.63 -18.15
C GLU A 122 -14.22 -5.01 -16.74
N ASP A 123 -15.17 -5.24 -15.84
CA ASP A 123 -15.13 -4.76 -14.46
C ASP A 123 -13.95 -5.37 -13.67
N VAL A 124 -13.74 -6.68 -13.81
CA VAL A 124 -12.61 -7.37 -13.14
C VAL A 124 -11.27 -6.92 -13.71
N GLU A 125 -11.14 -6.81 -15.03
CA GLU A 125 -9.92 -6.29 -15.66
C GLU A 125 -9.63 -4.84 -15.27
N LEU A 126 -10.66 -4.03 -15.08
CA LEU A 126 -10.51 -2.66 -14.60
C LEU A 126 -9.96 -2.64 -13.17
N LEU A 127 -10.52 -3.44 -12.27
CA LEU A 127 -10.04 -3.59 -10.89
C LEU A 127 -8.60 -4.13 -10.87
N GLN A 128 -8.29 -5.13 -11.69
CA GLN A 128 -6.94 -5.70 -11.80
C GLN A 128 -5.92 -4.65 -12.21
N ARG A 129 -6.17 -3.92 -13.30
CA ARG A 129 -5.27 -2.85 -13.78
C ARG A 129 -5.08 -1.77 -12.72
N ALA A 130 -6.16 -1.43 -12.03
CA ALA A 130 -6.12 -0.46 -10.95
C ALA A 130 -5.27 -0.95 -9.76
N ALA A 131 -5.38 -2.21 -9.33
CA ALA A 131 -4.57 -2.79 -8.27
C ALA A 131 -3.08 -2.89 -8.68
N GLN A 132 -2.82 -3.29 -9.92
CA GLN A 132 -1.45 -3.38 -10.45
C GLN A 132 -0.73 -2.03 -10.51
N ALA A 133 -1.44 -0.96 -10.86
CA ALA A 133 -0.87 0.39 -10.84
C ALA A 133 -0.46 0.80 -9.41
N ARG A 134 -1.26 0.46 -8.41
CA ARG A 134 -1.01 0.78 -7.00
C ARG A 134 0.11 -0.05 -6.40
N LEU A 135 0.24 -1.30 -6.84
CA LEU A 135 1.40 -2.12 -6.51
C LEU A 135 2.70 -1.45 -6.96
N GLY A 136 2.73 -0.85 -8.16
CA GLY A 136 3.87 -0.08 -8.65
C GLY A 136 4.24 1.10 -7.75
N THR A 137 3.24 1.87 -7.29
CA THR A 137 3.44 2.99 -6.37
C THR A 137 3.97 2.52 -5.01
N ALA A 138 3.39 1.45 -4.45
CA ALA A 138 3.85 0.89 -3.18
C ALA A 138 5.29 0.35 -3.27
N ALA A 139 5.65 -0.27 -4.39
CA ALA A 139 7.02 -0.72 -4.64
C ALA A 139 8.02 0.45 -4.74
N ALA A 140 7.63 1.55 -5.37
CA ALA A 140 8.47 2.75 -5.45
C ALA A 140 8.72 3.38 -4.07
N LEU A 141 7.70 3.43 -3.19
CA LEU A 141 7.86 3.87 -1.81
C LEU A 141 8.84 2.97 -1.03
N GLU A 142 8.67 1.64 -1.12
CA GLU A 142 9.56 0.68 -0.46
C GLU A 142 11.01 0.85 -0.92
N GLN A 143 11.25 1.02 -2.22
CA GLN A 143 12.59 1.24 -2.77
C GLN A 143 13.21 2.55 -2.31
N GLY A 144 12.43 3.63 -2.23
CA GLY A 144 12.88 4.92 -1.68
C GLY A 144 13.35 4.77 -0.24
N LEU A 145 12.53 4.16 0.61
CA LEU A 145 12.85 3.90 2.02
C LEU A 145 14.08 3.00 2.19
N LEU A 146 14.24 1.98 1.33
CA LEU A 146 15.41 1.10 1.36
C LEU A 146 16.70 1.88 1.07
N LYS A 147 16.67 2.78 0.09
CA LYS A 147 17.79 3.66 -0.25
C LYS A 147 18.16 4.56 0.93
N ASP A 148 17.18 5.23 1.54
CA ASP A 148 17.39 6.13 2.66
C ASP A 148 17.94 5.39 3.88
N LEU A 149 17.39 4.20 4.17
CA LEU A 149 17.86 3.35 5.26
C LEU A 149 19.32 2.90 5.05
N GLY A 150 19.70 2.59 3.81
CA GLY A 150 21.07 2.23 3.45
C GLY A 150 22.05 3.37 3.72
N ARG A 151 21.70 4.61 3.33
CA ARG A 151 22.51 5.81 3.57
C ARG A 151 22.65 6.12 5.07
N LEU A 152 21.54 6.08 5.81
CA LEU A 152 21.53 6.35 7.24
C LEU A 152 22.36 5.33 8.03
N ARG A 153 22.31 4.05 7.68
CA ARG A 153 23.14 2.99 8.29
C ARG A 153 24.63 3.20 8.03
N ALA A 154 24.98 3.65 6.82
CA ALA A 154 26.36 3.97 6.50
C ALA A 154 26.90 5.14 7.34
N LEU A 155 26.05 6.11 7.68
CA LEU A 155 26.40 7.20 8.60
C LEU A 155 26.69 6.72 10.01
N GLY A 156 25.83 5.84 10.56
CA GLY A 156 25.99 5.30 11.92
C GLY A 156 27.31 4.57 12.17
N LEU A 157 27.96 4.08 11.11
CA LEU A 157 29.27 3.41 11.18
C LEU A 157 30.47 4.39 11.25
N SER A 158 30.24 5.69 11.00
CA SER A 158 31.30 6.69 10.84
C SER A 158 31.46 7.67 12.01
N VAL A 159 30.65 7.55 13.08
CA VAL A 159 30.60 8.53 14.18
C VAL A 159 31.68 8.29 15.21
N GLY A 160 32.54 9.30 15.42
CA GLY A 160 33.36 9.44 16.63
C GLY A 160 32.57 10.09 17.77
N SER A 161 33.07 10.02 18.99
CA SER A 161 32.41 10.35 20.26
C SER A 161 31.91 11.79 20.49
N ASP A 162 32.10 12.71 19.54
CA ASP A 162 31.97 14.16 19.79
C ASP A 162 30.58 14.78 19.52
N ALA A 163 29.58 13.99 19.07
CA ALA A 163 28.24 14.50 18.77
C ALA A 163 27.12 13.53 19.26
N THR A 164 27.16 13.24 20.57
CA THR A 164 26.32 12.21 21.21
C THR A 164 24.81 12.42 20.93
N ASP A 165 24.33 13.66 21.03
CA ASP A 165 22.90 13.96 20.86
C ASP A 165 22.46 13.83 19.39
N LEU A 166 23.26 14.30 18.44
CA LEU A 166 22.99 14.17 17.02
C LEU A 166 23.05 12.70 16.59
N SER A 167 24.04 11.94 17.07
CA SER A 167 24.13 10.50 16.80
C SER A 167 22.89 9.76 17.29
N THR A 168 22.45 10.03 18.51
CA THR A 168 21.20 9.46 19.08
C THR A 168 19.97 9.83 18.25
N GLY A 169 19.89 11.08 17.76
CA GLY A 169 18.84 11.55 16.88
C GLY A 169 18.82 10.80 15.55
N VAL A 170 20.00 10.65 14.91
CA VAL A 170 20.15 9.90 13.65
C VAL A 170 19.84 8.42 13.83
N GLU A 171 20.26 7.79 14.93
CA GLU A 171 19.92 6.39 15.24
C GLU A 171 18.42 6.19 15.41
N SER A 172 17.76 7.09 16.13
CA SER A 172 16.30 7.04 16.34
C SER A 172 15.54 7.26 15.04
N PHE A 173 15.98 8.22 14.20
CA PHE A 173 15.45 8.42 12.86
C PHE A 173 15.62 7.19 11.98
N THR A 174 16.83 6.59 11.98
CA THR A 174 17.15 5.36 11.24
C THR A 174 16.24 4.21 11.63
N ARG A 175 15.95 4.06 12.92
CA ARG A 175 15.02 3.05 13.44
C ARG A 175 13.62 3.28 12.92
N CYS A 176 13.12 4.53 12.96
CA CYS A 176 11.80 4.87 12.42
C CYS A 176 11.70 4.61 10.92
N ILE A 177 12.75 4.89 10.13
CA ILE A 177 12.79 4.55 8.70
C ILE A 177 12.73 3.03 8.49
N GLY A 178 13.41 2.26 9.33
CA GLY A 178 13.33 0.79 9.31
C GLY A 178 11.92 0.26 9.59
N GLU A 179 11.24 0.82 10.58
CA GLU A 179 9.85 0.50 10.89
C GLU A 179 8.92 0.88 9.72
N LEU A 180 9.09 2.08 9.17
CA LEU A 180 8.31 2.58 8.03
C LEU A 180 8.50 1.69 6.79
N MET A 181 9.72 1.23 6.52
CA MET A 181 10.01 0.30 5.44
C MET A 181 9.30 -1.05 5.64
N ALA A 182 9.30 -1.60 6.85
CA ALA A 182 8.60 -2.86 7.13
C ALA A 182 7.09 -2.75 6.87
N VAL A 183 6.49 -1.61 7.23
CA VAL A 183 5.07 -1.34 6.97
C VAL A 183 4.81 -1.11 5.48
N ALA A 184 5.66 -0.35 4.78
CA ALA A 184 5.56 -0.17 3.33
C ALA A 184 5.63 -1.50 2.58
N SER A 185 6.51 -2.42 3.02
CA SER A 185 6.57 -3.80 2.50
C SER A 185 5.28 -4.57 2.74
N ALA A 186 4.62 -4.39 3.89
CA ALA A 186 3.33 -5.02 4.16
C ALA A 186 2.22 -4.46 3.26
N VAL A 187 2.16 -3.16 3.05
CA VAL A 187 1.22 -2.50 2.12
C VAL A 187 1.45 -2.99 0.68
N ARG A 188 2.71 -3.08 0.24
CA ARG A 188 3.05 -3.62 -1.08
C ARG A 188 2.54 -5.05 -1.25
N ARG A 189 2.80 -5.94 -0.27
CA ARG A 189 2.30 -7.34 -0.31
C ARG A 189 0.78 -7.42 -0.35
N ALA A 190 0.08 -6.55 0.34
CA ALA A 190 -1.38 -6.51 0.30
C ALA A 190 -1.91 -6.10 -1.09
N TRP A 191 -1.27 -5.13 -1.76
CA TRP A 191 -1.57 -4.80 -3.15
C TRP A 191 -1.21 -5.93 -4.12
N GLU A 192 -0.11 -6.63 -3.88
CA GLU A 192 0.32 -7.79 -4.67
C GLU A 192 -0.71 -8.93 -4.58
N ALA A 193 -1.21 -9.21 -3.38
CA ALA A 193 -2.28 -10.18 -3.17
C ALA A 193 -3.55 -9.76 -3.92
N ALA A 194 -4.03 -8.52 -3.74
CA ALA A 194 -5.23 -8.03 -4.42
C ALA A 194 -5.10 -8.08 -5.95
N ALA A 195 -3.95 -7.68 -6.50
CA ALA A 195 -3.70 -7.71 -7.94
C ALA A 195 -3.63 -9.16 -8.47
N GLY A 196 -3.01 -10.07 -7.72
CA GLY A 196 -2.90 -11.49 -8.05
C GLY A 196 -4.27 -12.18 -8.11
N GLU A 197 -5.10 -11.98 -7.09
CA GLU A 197 -6.46 -12.52 -7.01
C GLU A 197 -7.35 -12.03 -8.17
N LEU A 198 -7.27 -10.73 -8.49
CA LEU A 198 -8.01 -10.16 -9.61
C LEU A 198 -7.50 -10.66 -10.96
N ALA A 199 -6.18 -10.89 -11.09
CA ALA A 199 -5.59 -11.46 -12.30
C ALA A 199 -6.05 -12.92 -12.51
N GLU A 200 -6.08 -13.72 -11.45
CA GLU A 200 -6.60 -15.08 -11.47
C GLU A 200 -8.09 -15.09 -11.83
N SER A 201 -8.89 -14.21 -11.22
CA SER A 201 -10.31 -14.04 -11.53
C SER A 201 -10.53 -13.69 -13.02
N ALA A 202 -9.73 -12.78 -13.58
CA ALA A 202 -9.80 -12.42 -14.99
C ALA A 202 -9.43 -13.60 -15.91
N ALA A 203 -8.46 -14.44 -15.49
CA ALA A 203 -8.08 -15.63 -16.24
C ALA A 203 -9.20 -16.67 -16.27
N TRP A 204 -9.86 -16.92 -15.14
CA TRP A 204 -11.01 -17.84 -15.05
C TRP A 204 -12.21 -17.36 -15.88
N LEU A 205 -12.50 -16.06 -15.86
CA LEU A 205 -13.56 -15.49 -16.73
C LEU A 205 -13.25 -15.75 -18.20
N ARG A 206 -12.01 -15.57 -18.65
CA ARG A 206 -11.62 -15.85 -20.04
C ARG A 206 -11.74 -17.34 -20.41
N ALA A 207 -11.65 -18.23 -19.45
CA ALA A 207 -11.86 -19.66 -19.68
C ALA A 207 -13.31 -20.04 -19.93
N GLY A 208 -14.28 -19.16 -19.62
CA GLY A 208 -15.66 -19.28 -20.06
C GLY A 208 -16.55 -20.17 -19.20
N ASP A 209 -16.31 -20.34 -17.90
CA ASP A 209 -17.17 -21.14 -17.00
C ASP A 209 -18.33 -20.29 -16.44
N PRO A 210 -19.61 -20.55 -16.82
CA PRO A 210 -20.74 -19.77 -16.32
C PRO A 210 -20.99 -19.88 -14.81
N ALA A 211 -20.66 -21.03 -14.20
CA ALA A 211 -20.81 -21.21 -12.75
C ALA A 211 -19.84 -20.32 -11.98
N PHE A 212 -18.65 -20.12 -12.53
CA PHE A 212 -17.63 -19.27 -11.95
C PHE A 212 -18.03 -17.78 -11.98
N SER A 213 -18.71 -17.30 -13.03
CA SER A 213 -19.10 -15.88 -13.13
C SER A 213 -20.11 -15.48 -12.06
N SER A 214 -21.11 -16.33 -11.77
CA SER A 214 -22.06 -16.08 -10.70
C SER A 214 -21.38 -16.06 -9.35
N TRP A 215 -20.54 -17.06 -9.07
CA TRP A 215 -19.75 -17.13 -7.84
C TRP A 215 -18.85 -15.91 -7.68
N LEU A 216 -18.15 -15.48 -8.74
CA LEU A 216 -17.25 -14.33 -8.69
C LEU A 216 -18.03 -13.02 -8.44
N ALA A 217 -19.17 -12.83 -9.08
CA ALA A 217 -20.02 -11.65 -8.86
C ALA A 217 -20.47 -11.56 -7.40
N ASP A 218 -20.91 -12.67 -6.81
CA ASP A 218 -21.32 -12.75 -5.41
C ASP A 218 -20.10 -12.49 -4.47
N HIS A 219 -18.93 -13.01 -4.83
CA HIS A 219 -17.70 -12.83 -4.07
C HIS A 219 -17.22 -11.35 -4.08
N LEU A 220 -17.28 -10.68 -5.24
CA LEU A 220 -16.95 -9.25 -5.35
C LEU A 220 -17.91 -8.39 -4.52
N VAL A 221 -19.20 -8.72 -4.51
CA VAL A 221 -20.19 -8.05 -3.66
C VAL A 221 -19.94 -8.33 -2.18
N ALA A 222 -19.63 -9.57 -1.81
CA ALA A 222 -19.37 -9.95 -0.42
C ALA A 222 -18.13 -9.28 0.17
N SER A 223 -17.12 -8.97 -0.65
CA SER A 223 -15.89 -8.29 -0.21
C SER A 223 -16.03 -6.76 -0.11
N GLU A 224 -17.10 -6.17 -0.68
CA GLU A 224 -17.32 -4.72 -0.65
C GLU A 224 -17.28 -4.10 0.75
N PRO A 225 -17.87 -4.69 1.81
CA PRO A 225 -17.81 -4.11 3.15
C PRO A 225 -16.38 -3.95 3.69
N ALA A 226 -15.46 -4.85 3.33
CA ALA A 226 -14.05 -4.75 3.70
C ALA A 226 -13.38 -3.57 2.98
N TRP A 227 -13.59 -3.42 1.69
CA TRP A 227 -13.09 -2.28 0.91
C TRP A 227 -13.68 -0.95 1.38
N MET A 228 -14.97 -0.93 1.79
CA MET A 228 -15.59 0.28 2.35
C MET A 228 -14.98 0.69 3.70
N ARG A 229 -14.64 -0.25 4.56
CA ARG A 229 -13.93 0.05 5.81
C ARG A 229 -12.54 0.62 5.54
N THR A 230 -11.78 -0.01 4.66
CA THR A 230 -10.46 0.45 4.23
C THR A 230 -10.50 1.85 3.63
N GLN A 231 -11.50 2.12 2.79
CA GLN A 231 -11.74 3.45 2.24
C GLN A 231 -12.10 4.49 3.32
N ALA A 232 -12.91 4.09 4.32
CA ALA A 232 -13.25 4.99 5.42
C ALA A 232 -12.01 5.36 6.25
N THR A 233 -11.13 4.40 6.53
CA THR A 233 -9.81 4.64 7.16
C THR A 233 -8.98 5.62 6.33
N ALA A 234 -8.85 5.39 5.03
CA ALA A 234 -8.08 6.26 4.15
C ALA A 234 -8.66 7.68 4.08
N ARG A 235 -9.99 7.83 4.07
CA ARG A 235 -10.64 9.13 4.11
C ARG A 235 -10.33 9.89 5.40
N TRP A 236 -10.44 9.20 6.54
CA TRP A 236 -10.10 9.78 7.83
C TRP A 236 -8.63 10.23 7.88
N LEU A 237 -7.69 9.40 7.43
CA LEU A 237 -6.26 9.74 7.37
C LEU A 237 -5.98 10.96 6.50
N ARG A 238 -6.62 11.06 5.33
CA ARG A 238 -6.50 12.23 4.46
C ARG A 238 -6.97 13.50 5.16
N ASP A 239 -8.14 13.42 5.83
CA ASP A 239 -8.74 14.58 6.49
C ASP A 239 -7.90 15.03 7.70
N VAL A 240 -7.36 14.08 8.50
CA VAL A 240 -6.41 14.38 9.59
C VAL A 240 -5.11 14.96 9.05
N GLY A 241 -4.55 14.39 7.97
CA GLY A 241 -3.32 14.89 7.36
C GLY A 241 -3.47 16.31 6.76
N ALA A 242 -4.66 16.65 6.27
CA ALA A 242 -4.95 18.00 5.80
C ALA A 242 -4.98 19.03 6.94
N LEU A 243 -5.46 18.64 8.12
CA LEU A 243 -5.47 19.50 9.32
C LEU A 243 -4.06 19.70 9.90
N ALA A 244 -3.22 18.68 9.89
CA ALA A 244 -1.85 18.74 10.40
C ALA A 244 -0.90 19.56 9.49
N GLY A 245 -1.24 19.75 8.23
CA GLY A 245 -0.47 20.52 7.24
C GLY A 245 -0.84 22.00 7.13
N GLN A 246 -1.77 22.51 7.95
CA GLN A 246 -2.06 23.94 8.03
C GLN A 246 -1.08 24.58 9.02
N PRO A 247 -0.29 25.61 8.61
CA PRO A 247 0.64 26.32 9.46
C PRO A 247 -0.08 27.16 10.52
#